data_11c75e0352ca0673f69278cc76be7c1d
#
_entry.id   11c75e0352ca0673f69278cc76be7c1d
#
_cell.length_a   1.000
_cell.length_b   1.000
_cell.length_c   1.000
_cell.angle_alpha   90.00
_cell.angle_beta   90.00
_cell.angle_gamma   90.00
#
_symmetry.space_group_name_H-M   'P 1'
#
loop_
_entity.id
_entity.type
_entity.pdbx_description
1 polymer ?
#
loop_
_entity_poly.entity_id
_entity_poly.type
_entity_poly.pdbx_seq_one_letter_code
_entity_poly.pdbx_strand_id
1 'polypeptide(L)'
;MRDSVPVPAVETTDKTPILSDVSVPPHSGRQPALTGCPWHDVNEMLQAVGLRPTRQRMALGWLLFGKGARHLTAEMLYEEATLAKVPVSLATVYNTLNQLTDAGLLRQVSVDGTKTYFDTNVSAHHHFYLENNHELVDIEDPHLVLQKMPEVPEGYEIARIDMVVRLRKKR
;
A
#
# COMPACT_ATOMS: atom_id res chain seq x y z
N MET A 1 -37.59 50.68 -20.88
CA MET A 1 -36.61 50.99 -19.80
C MET A 1 -36.53 49.76 -18.92
N ARG A 2 -35.46 49.00 -19.03
CA ARG A 2 -35.19 47.84 -18.16
C ARG A 2 -33.92 48.16 -17.39
N ASP A 3 -34.07 48.42 -16.12
CA ASP A 3 -32.97 48.68 -15.21
C ASP A 3 -32.11 47.45 -15.02
N SER A 4 -30.85 47.56 -15.42
CA SER A 4 -29.85 46.52 -15.19
C SER A 4 -29.24 46.76 -13.81
N VAL A 5 -29.44 45.82 -12.91
CA VAL A 5 -28.78 45.80 -11.59
C VAL A 5 -27.35 45.29 -11.77
N PRO A 6 -26.31 45.98 -11.29
CA PRO A 6 -24.95 45.48 -11.37
C PRO A 6 -24.71 44.37 -10.37
N VAL A 7 -24.13 43.27 -10.82
CA VAL A 7 -23.65 42.13 -9.99
C VAL A 7 -22.35 42.58 -9.30
N PRO A 8 -22.20 42.43 -7.99
CA PRO A 8 -20.94 42.74 -7.32
C PRO A 8 -19.86 41.73 -7.70
N ALA A 9 -18.68 42.26 -7.99
CA ALA A 9 -17.48 41.47 -8.23
C ALA A 9 -17.10 40.68 -6.96
N VAL A 10 -17.02 39.38 -7.08
CA VAL A 10 -16.47 38.50 -6.06
C VAL A 10 -14.95 38.63 -6.10
N GLU A 11 -14.37 39.30 -5.11
CA GLU A 11 -12.95 39.25 -4.84
C GLU A 11 -12.55 37.82 -4.45
N THR A 12 -11.94 37.09 -5.36
CA THR A 12 -11.26 35.83 -5.09
C THR A 12 -9.94 36.10 -4.37
N THR A 13 -9.97 36.14 -3.06
CA THR A 13 -8.74 35.95 -2.27
C THR A 13 -8.43 34.47 -2.24
N ASP A 14 -7.78 34.00 -3.31
CA ASP A 14 -7.19 32.68 -3.39
C ASP A 14 -5.97 32.63 -2.47
N LYS A 15 -6.20 32.17 -1.24
CA LYS A 15 -5.19 31.63 -0.34
C LYS A 15 -5.44 30.13 -0.21
N THR A 16 -5.19 29.41 -1.30
CA THR A 16 -5.05 27.95 -1.26
C THR A 16 -3.77 27.67 -0.46
N PRO A 17 -3.83 26.99 0.68
CA PRO A 17 -2.62 26.53 1.35
C PRO A 17 -1.97 25.48 0.45
N ILE A 18 -0.79 25.82 -0.05
CA ILE A 18 0.05 24.90 -0.81
C ILE A 18 0.43 23.77 0.14
N LEU A 19 0.27 22.53 -0.31
CA LEU A 19 0.49 21.24 0.37
C LEU A 19 1.93 21.00 0.88
N SER A 20 2.75 22.05 1.03
CA SER A 20 4.13 21.96 1.51
C SER A 20 4.26 21.73 3.02
N ASP A 21 3.19 21.83 3.81
CA ASP A 21 3.25 21.77 5.27
C ASP A 21 2.54 20.56 5.91
N VAL A 22 2.08 19.58 5.12
CA VAL A 22 1.70 18.29 5.69
C VAL A 22 2.98 17.50 5.89
N SER A 23 3.63 17.67 7.02
CA SER A 23 4.70 16.82 7.52
C SER A 23 4.14 15.42 7.76
N VAL A 24 4.00 14.63 6.71
CA VAL A 24 3.92 13.17 6.85
C VAL A 24 5.29 12.75 7.38
N PRO A 25 5.38 12.13 8.57
CA PRO A 25 6.65 11.65 9.06
C PRO A 25 7.25 10.75 7.99
N PRO A 26 8.55 10.88 7.67
CA PRO A 26 9.17 10.05 6.66
C PRO A 26 9.22 8.61 7.19
N HIS A 27 8.17 7.84 6.96
CA HIS A 27 8.34 6.41 6.94
C HIS A 27 9.19 6.13 5.70
N SER A 28 10.49 6.08 5.90
CA SER A 28 11.45 5.61 4.90
C SER A 28 11.19 4.12 4.66
N GLY A 29 10.05 3.84 4.05
CA GLY A 29 9.55 2.49 3.78
C GLY A 29 10.23 1.83 2.59
N ARG A 30 11.50 2.16 2.35
CA ARG A 30 12.33 1.31 1.49
C ARG A 30 12.63 0.05 2.26
N GLN A 31 12.09 -1.07 1.81
CA GLN A 31 12.58 -2.37 2.25
C GLN A 31 14.11 -2.40 2.13
N PRO A 32 14.84 -2.92 3.14
CA PRO A 32 16.27 -3.09 3.01
C PRO A 32 16.53 -3.93 1.76
N ALA A 33 17.42 -3.45 0.89
CA ALA A 33 17.86 -4.23 -0.27
C ALA A 33 18.42 -5.54 0.26
N LEU A 34 17.91 -6.68 -0.24
CA LEU A 34 18.40 -7.99 0.15
C LEU A 34 19.88 -8.07 -0.19
N THR A 35 20.73 -8.36 0.79
CA THR A 35 22.20 -8.23 0.68
C THR A 35 22.87 -9.45 0.03
N GLY A 36 22.10 -10.43 -0.44
CA GLY A 36 22.60 -11.59 -1.18
C GLY A 36 22.40 -12.95 -0.53
N CYS A 37 21.99 -13.01 0.74
CA CYS A 37 21.48 -14.22 1.38
C CYS A 37 20.08 -13.96 1.92
N PRO A 38 19.04 -14.14 1.09
CA PRO A 38 17.67 -13.77 1.43
C PRO A 38 17.15 -14.45 2.72
N TRP A 39 17.71 -15.59 3.07
CA TRP A 39 17.39 -16.26 4.33
C TRP A 39 17.91 -15.44 5.54
N HIS A 40 19.13 -14.92 5.45
CA HIS A 40 19.68 -14.07 6.49
C HIS A 40 18.91 -12.75 6.58
N ASP A 41 18.66 -12.13 5.44
CA ASP A 41 17.93 -10.87 5.34
C ASP A 41 16.52 -10.97 5.92
N VAL A 42 15.76 -12.05 5.61
CA VAL A 42 14.43 -12.30 6.19
C VAL A 42 14.50 -12.50 7.69
N ASN A 43 15.54 -13.20 8.20
CA ASN A 43 15.72 -13.38 9.64
C ASN A 43 15.93 -12.03 10.34
N GLU A 44 16.80 -11.19 9.81
CA GLU A 44 17.07 -9.85 10.35
C GLU A 44 15.83 -8.96 10.29
N MET A 45 15.11 -8.96 9.17
CA MET A 45 13.86 -8.21 9.03
C MET A 45 12.83 -8.59 10.09
N LEU A 46 12.63 -9.90 10.33
CA LEU A 46 11.70 -10.38 11.35
C LEU A 46 12.13 -9.97 12.76
N GLN A 47 13.41 -10.12 13.08
CA GLN A 47 13.95 -9.75 14.40
C GLN A 47 13.84 -8.25 14.65
N ALA A 48 14.12 -7.42 13.63
CA ALA A 48 14.06 -5.96 13.73
C ALA A 48 12.66 -5.44 14.12
N VAL A 49 11.61 -6.17 13.75
CA VAL A 49 10.21 -5.85 14.13
C VAL A 49 9.66 -6.70 15.28
N GLY A 50 10.54 -7.42 15.99
CA GLY A 50 10.16 -8.21 17.16
C GLY A 50 9.42 -9.52 16.84
N LEU A 51 9.40 -9.96 15.58
CA LEU A 51 8.79 -11.20 15.17
C LEU A 51 9.76 -12.37 15.29
N ARG A 52 9.38 -13.41 16.02
CA ARG A 52 10.21 -14.62 16.14
C ARG A 52 10.36 -15.31 14.79
N PRO A 53 11.59 -15.58 14.31
CA PRO A 53 11.83 -16.35 13.09
C PRO A 53 11.47 -17.82 13.30
N THR A 54 10.32 -18.24 12.76
CA THR A 54 9.93 -19.65 12.70
C THR A 54 10.20 -20.20 11.30
N ARG A 55 10.33 -21.52 11.14
CA ARG A 55 10.57 -22.14 9.82
C ARG A 55 9.55 -21.68 8.77
N GLN A 56 8.26 -21.67 9.15
CA GLN A 56 7.17 -21.26 8.26
C GLN A 56 7.27 -19.77 7.90
N ARG A 57 7.46 -18.90 8.90
CA ARG A 57 7.56 -17.45 8.69
C ARG A 57 8.78 -17.08 7.85
N MET A 58 9.90 -17.77 8.07
CA MET A 58 11.11 -17.62 7.27
C MET A 58 10.90 -18.04 5.81
N ALA A 59 10.27 -19.19 5.58
CA ALA A 59 10.01 -19.68 4.23
C ALA A 59 9.01 -18.78 3.48
N LEU A 60 7.93 -18.32 4.14
CA LEU A 60 6.97 -17.39 3.56
C LEU A 60 7.61 -16.01 3.32
N GLY A 61 8.42 -15.52 4.25
CA GLY A 61 9.17 -14.27 4.08
C GLY A 61 10.12 -14.31 2.88
N TRP A 62 10.79 -15.44 2.68
CA TRP A 62 11.61 -15.66 1.49
C TRP A 62 10.80 -15.56 0.19
N LEU A 63 9.63 -16.22 0.12
CA LEU A 63 8.77 -16.17 -1.05
C LEU A 63 8.22 -14.76 -1.30
N LEU A 64 7.95 -14.00 -0.24
CA LEU A 64 7.46 -12.63 -0.29
C LEU A 64 8.51 -11.65 -0.80
N PHE A 65 9.66 -11.62 -0.14
CA PHE A 65 10.66 -10.56 -0.30
C PHE A 65 11.77 -10.90 -1.30
N GLY A 66 11.97 -12.18 -1.60
CA GLY A 66 13.04 -12.63 -2.50
C GLY A 66 12.84 -12.29 -3.98
N LYS A 67 11.65 -11.79 -4.37
CA LYS A 67 11.30 -11.47 -5.77
C LYS A 67 11.16 -9.98 -6.04
N GLY A 68 11.58 -9.12 -5.12
CA GLY A 68 11.40 -7.67 -5.22
C GLY A 68 10.00 -7.20 -4.83
N ALA A 69 9.68 -5.92 -5.14
CA ALA A 69 8.37 -5.34 -4.83
C ALA A 69 7.26 -6.03 -5.63
N ARG A 70 6.18 -6.41 -4.93
CA ARG A 70 5.07 -7.15 -5.55
C ARG A 70 3.78 -7.06 -4.74
N HIS A 71 2.66 -7.25 -5.45
CA HIS A 71 1.34 -7.40 -4.88
C HIS A 71 0.88 -8.85 -5.01
N LEU A 72 0.31 -9.41 -3.95
CA LEU A 72 -0.19 -10.78 -3.97
C LEU A 72 -1.34 -10.96 -2.99
N THR A 73 -2.17 -11.98 -3.23
CA THR A 73 -3.17 -12.44 -2.26
C THR A 73 -2.60 -13.59 -1.42
N ALA A 74 -3.30 -13.95 -0.36
CA ALA A 74 -2.91 -15.09 0.47
C ALA A 74 -2.94 -16.40 -0.32
N GLU A 75 -3.90 -16.55 -1.24
CA GLU A 75 -4.03 -17.71 -2.10
C GLU A 75 -2.82 -17.83 -3.04
N MET A 76 -2.38 -16.73 -3.68
CA MET A 76 -1.19 -16.71 -4.52
C MET A 76 0.05 -17.15 -3.76
N LEU A 77 0.23 -16.63 -2.53
CA LEU A 77 1.36 -17.04 -1.69
C LEU A 77 1.27 -18.50 -1.28
N TYR A 78 0.05 -18.99 -0.99
CA TYR A 78 -0.17 -20.40 -0.66
C TYR A 78 0.16 -21.32 -1.84
N GLU A 79 -0.23 -20.94 -3.05
CA GLU A 79 0.13 -21.68 -4.28
C GLU A 79 1.65 -21.72 -4.47
N GLU A 80 2.34 -20.58 -4.33
CA GLU A 80 3.81 -20.51 -4.39
C GLU A 80 4.48 -21.36 -3.31
N ALA A 81 3.96 -21.34 -2.08
CA ALA A 81 4.46 -22.16 -0.98
C ALA A 81 4.28 -23.66 -1.27
N THR A 82 3.15 -24.03 -1.86
CA THR A 82 2.88 -25.41 -2.27
C THR A 82 3.85 -25.89 -3.34
N LEU A 83 4.09 -25.07 -4.37
CA LEU A 83 5.07 -25.34 -5.42
C LEU A 83 6.50 -25.45 -4.87
N ALA A 84 6.84 -24.62 -3.89
CA ALA A 84 8.13 -24.65 -3.19
C ALA A 84 8.23 -25.76 -2.14
N LYS A 85 7.19 -26.62 -1.99
CA LYS A 85 7.10 -27.69 -0.99
C LYS A 85 7.26 -27.21 0.45
N VAL A 86 6.79 -26.00 0.74
CA VAL A 86 6.74 -25.43 2.10
C VAL A 86 5.49 -25.98 2.80
N PRO A 87 5.63 -26.72 3.91
CA PRO A 87 4.48 -27.33 4.61
C PRO A 87 3.73 -26.28 5.44
N VAL A 88 2.81 -25.58 4.82
CA VAL A 88 1.93 -24.57 5.45
C VAL A 88 0.48 -24.78 5.03
N SER A 89 -0.46 -24.38 5.88
CA SER A 89 -1.87 -24.27 5.50
C SER A 89 -2.19 -22.85 5.02
N LEU A 90 -3.28 -22.69 4.28
CA LEU A 90 -3.76 -21.36 3.87
C LEU A 90 -4.02 -20.46 5.09
N ALA A 91 -4.56 -21.01 6.19
CA ALA A 91 -4.74 -20.29 7.45
C ALA A 91 -3.40 -19.79 8.03
N THR A 92 -2.34 -20.60 7.94
CA THR A 92 -0.99 -20.19 8.36
C THR A 92 -0.46 -19.04 7.50
N VAL A 93 -0.73 -19.08 6.20
CA VAL A 93 -0.36 -17.99 5.28
C VAL A 93 -1.06 -16.70 5.66
N TYR A 94 -2.39 -16.71 5.83
CA TYR A 94 -3.16 -15.54 6.28
C TYR A 94 -2.64 -14.98 7.61
N ASN A 95 -2.44 -15.84 8.61
CA ASN A 95 -1.93 -15.41 9.90
C ASN A 95 -0.53 -14.78 9.81
N THR A 96 0.33 -15.33 8.95
CA THR A 96 1.67 -14.78 8.74
C THR A 96 1.60 -13.42 8.03
N LEU A 97 0.80 -13.31 6.97
CA LEU A 97 0.60 -12.04 6.25
C LEU A 97 0.07 -10.94 7.17
N ASN A 98 -0.94 -11.24 7.99
CA ASN A 98 -1.49 -10.29 8.95
C ASN A 98 -0.42 -9.86 9.97
N GLN A 99 0.34 -10.80 10.54
CA GLN A 99 1.42 -10.47 11.48
C GLN A 99 2.52 -9.60 10.85
N LEU A 100 2.86 -9.84 9.58
CA LEU A 100 3.83 -9.02 8.84
C LEU A 100 3.25 -7.63 8.55
N THR A 101 1.95 -7.52 8.28
CA THR A 101 1.24 -6.25 8.09
C THR A 101 1.20 -5.44 9.39
N ASP A 102 0.81 -6.07 10.51
CA ASP A 102 0.77 -5.44 11.83
C ASP A 102 2.17 -4.94 12.26
N ALA A 103 3.21 -5.66 11.86
CA ALA A 103 4.60 -5.29 12.10
C ALA A 103 5.17 -4.26 11.10
N GLY A 104 4.38 -3.80 10.13
CA GLY A 104 4.79 -2.80 9.14
C GLY A 104 5.72 -3.30 8.03
N LEU A 105 5.88 -4.62 7.87
CA LEU A 105 6.67 -5.23 6.79
C LEU A 105 5.88 -5.43 5.50
N LEU A 106 4.56 -5.40 5.61
CA LEU A 106 3.64 -5.45 4.47
C LEU A 106 2.59 -4.35 4.60
N ARG A 107 1.98 -4.05 3.49
CA ARG A 107 0.84 -3.16 3.38
C ARG A 107 -0.36 -3.92 2.85
N GLN A 108 -1.52 -3.73 3.46
CA GLN A 108 -2.76 -4.31 2.99
C GLN A 108 -3.50 -3.32 2.10
N VAL A 109 -3.89 -3.77 0.90
CA VAL A 109 -4.66 -2.99 -0.07
C VAL A 109 -5.97 -3.72 -0.35
N SER A 110 -7.08 -3.11 0.05
CA SER A 110 -8.43 -3.63 -0.23
C SER A 110 -8.99 -2.95 -1.47
N VAL A 111 -9.41 -3.73 -2.46
CA VAL A 111 -9.89 -3.19 -3.74
C VAL A 111 -11.41 -3.06 -3.78
N ASP A 112 -12.15 -4.09 -3.34
CA ASP A 112 -13.61 -4.16 -3.44
C ASP A 112 -14.29 -4.87 -2.26
N GLY A 113 -13.54 -5.08 -1.18
CA GLY A 113 -14.01 -5.81 0.00
C GLY A 113 -14.05 -7.34 -0.17
N THR A 114 -13.84 -7.85 -1.38
CA THR A 114 -13.84 -9.31 -1.65
C THR A 114 -12.43 -9.89 -1.72
N LYS A 115 -11.46 -9.10 -2.18
CA LYS A 115 -10.05 -9.48 -2.29
C LYS A 115 -9.16 -8.52 -1.54
N THR A 116 -8.28 -9.10 -0.74
CA THR A 116 -7.23 -8.38 -0.04
C THR A 116 -5.90 -8.68 -0.70
N TYR A 117 -5.20 -7.64 -1.12
CA TYR A 117 -3.84 -7.73 -1.61
C TYR A 117 -2.87 -7.32 -0.50
N PHE A 118 -1.74 -7.98 -0.47
CA PHE A 118 -0.61 -7.64 0.38
C PHE A 118 0.49 -7.10 -0.53
N ASP A 119 0.97 -5.94 -0.19
CA ASP A 119 1.99 -5.23 -0.93
C ASP A 119 3.28 -5.26 -0.12
N THR A 120 4.36 -5.68 -0.75
CA THR A 120 5.68 -5.70 -0.15
C THR A 120 6.36 -4.33 -0.14
N ASN A 121 5.84 -3.36 -0.92
CA ASN A 121 6.28 -1.98 -0.89
C ASN A 121 5.46 -1.19 0.12
N VAL A 122 6.04 -0.88 1.29
CA VAL A 122 5.37 -0.17 2.38
C VAL A 122 5.48 1.35 2.29
N SER A 123 6.14 1.90 1.27
CA SER A 123 6.20 3.34 1.02
C SER A 123 4.81 3.91 0.70
N ALA A 124 4.65 5.23 0.81
CA ALA A 124 3.43 5.90 0.39
C ALA A 124 3.36 5.95 -1.15
N HIS A 125 2.43 5.23 -1.73
CA HIS A 125 2.15 5.21 -3.16
C HIS A 125 0.69 4.81 -3.40
N HIS A 126 0.23 4.95 -4.63
CA HIS A 126 -1.11 4.64 -5.08
C HIS A 126 -1.11 3.48 -6.08
N HIS A 127 -2.28 2.98 -6.45
CA HIS A 127 -2.36 1.78 -7.27
C HIS A 127 -3.32 1.94 -8.44
N PHE A 128 -2.97 1.33 -9.58
CA PHE A 128 -3.91 0.92 -10.59
C PHE A 128 -4.40 -0.50 -10.30
N TYR A 129 -5.70 -0.73 -10.43
CA TYR A 129 -6.29 -2.05 -10.40
C TYR A 129 -6.80 -2.42 -11.79
N LEU A 130 -6.21 -3.45 -12.39
CA LEU A 130 -6.57 -3.96 -13.70
C LEU A 130 -7.71 -4.97 -13.55
N GLU A 131 -8.96 -4.57 -13.86
CA GLU A 131 -10.15 -5.42 -13.64
C GLU A 131 -10.13 -6.72 -14.46
N ASN A 132 -9.45 -6.74 -15.61
CA ASN A 132 -9.45 -7.89 -16.52
C ASN A 132 -8.58 -9.07 -16.05
N ASN A 133 -7.52 -8.82 -15.30
CA ASN A 133 -6.60 -9.83 -14.79
C ASN A 133 -6.46 -9.82 -13.26
N HIS A 134 -7.22 -8.96 -12.57
CA HIS A 134 -7.19 -8.82 -11.12
C HIS A 134 -5.78 -8.54 -10.58
N GLU A 135 -5.08 -7.60 -11.18
CA GLU A 135 -3.71 -7.23 -10.86
C GLU A 135 -3.63 -5.82 -10.32
N LEU A 136 -2.81 -5.62 -9.29
CA LEU A 136 -2.44 -4.30 -8.78
C LEU A 136 -1.08 -3.90 -9.35
N VAL A 137 -0.97 -2.64 -9.74
CA VAL A 137 0.27 -2.04 -10.27
C VAL A 137 0.48 -0.71 -9.56
N ASP A 138 1.70 -0.45 -9.10
CA ASP A 138 2.05 0.83 -8.47
C ASP A 138 1.88 1.98 -9.44
N ILE A 139 1.38 3.11 -8.95
CA ILE A 139 1.40 4.38 -9.67
C ILE A 139 2.69 5.08 -9.28
N GLU A 140 3.63 5.14 -10.22
CA GLU A 140 4.95 5.77 -10.03
C GLU A 140 4.90 7.30 -10.26
N ASP A 141 3.73 7.93 -10.20
CA ASP A 141 3.59 9.36 -10.41
C ASP A 141 3.70 10.13 -9.08
N PRO A 142 4.85 10.79 -8.82
CA PRO A 142 5.03 11.59 -7.61
C PRO A 142 4.19 12.88 -7.62
N HIS A 143 3.56 13.23 -8.73
CA HIS A 143 2.76 14.44 -8.91
C HIS A 143 1.25 14.18 -8.81
N LEU A 144 0.84 12.97 -8.42
CA LEU A 144 -0.57 12.69 -8.19
C LEU A 144 -1.03 13.44 -6.94
N VAL A 145 -1.62 14.60 -7.14
CA VAL A 145 -2.06 15.51 -6.08
C VAL A 145 -3.58 15.56 -6.03
N LEU A 146 -4.15 15.39 -4.85
CA LEU A 146 -5.56 15.67 -4.61
C LEU A 146 -5.75 17.19 -4.50
N GLN A 147 -6.57 17.76 -5.41
CA GLN A 147 -6.82 19.20 -5.44
C GLN A 147 -7.53 19.73 -4.19
N LYS A 148 -8.30 18.87 -3.51
CA LYS A 148 -9.02 19.25 -2.30
C LYS A 148 -9.03 18.07 -1.32
N MET A 149 -8.57 18.35 -0.11
CA MET A 149 -8.65 17.39 1.00
C MET A 149 -10.01 17.50 1.69
N PRO A 150 -10.58 16.41 2.20
CA PRO A 150 -11.78 16.45 3.02
C PRO A 150 -11.49 17.18 4.35
N GLU A 151 -12.52 17.81 4.92
CA GLU A 151 -12.42 18.34 6.26
C GLU A 151 -12.29 17.20 7.27
N VAL A 152 -11.36 17.36 8.21
CA VAL A 152 -11.09 16.35 9.23
C VAL A 152 -11.91 16.71 10.48
N PRO A 153 -12.66 15.77 11.08
CA PRO A 153 -13.37 15.99 12.32
C PRO A 153 -12.42 16.40 13.46
N GLU A 154 -12.93 17.19 14.40
CA GLU A 154 -12.16 17.62 15.56
C GLU A 154 -11.58 16.43 16.35
N GLY A 155 -10.31 16.51 16.70
CA GLY A 155 -9.60 15.43 17.41
C GLY A 155 -9.06 14.32 16.52
N TYR A 156 -9.19 14.42 15.20
CA TYR A 156 -8.62 13.45 14.23
C TYR A 156 -7.61 14.10 13.31
N GLU A 157 -6.74 13.29 12.75
CA GLU A 157 -5.80 13.67 11.69
C GLU A 157 -5.85 12.64 10.56
N ILE A 158 -5.50 13.04 9.35
CA ILE A 158 -5.39 12.10 8.22
C ILE A 158 -4.09 11.32 8.38
N ALA A 159 -4.20 10.07 8.83
CA ALA A 159 -3.06 9.19 8.96
C ALA A 159 -2.49 8.79 7.59
N ARG A 160 -3.38 8.62 6.57
CA ARG A 160 -2.97 8.16 5.24
C ARG A 160 -4.10 8.30 4.23
N ILE A 161 -3.73 8.42 2.97
CA ILE A 161 -4.64 8.36 1.82
C ILE A 161 -4.14 7.29 0.86
N ASP A 162 -4.99 6.30 0.59
CA ASP A 162 -4.75 5.24 -0.37
C ASP A 162 -5.73 5.38 -1.53
N MET A 163 -5.21 5.58 -2.74
CA MET A 163 -6.01 5.67 -3.95
C MET A 163 -5.84 4.40 -4.79
N VAL A 164 -6.96 3.82 -5.18
CA VAL A 164 -6.98 2.71 -6.14
C VAL A 164 -7.78 3.14 -7.35
N VAL A 165 -7.10 3.31 -8.48
CA VAL A 165 -7.71 3.67 -9.76
C VAL A 165 -8.01 2.40 -10.54
N ARG A 166 -9.29 2.14 -10.79
CA ARG A 166 -9.72 0.95 -11.53
C ARG A 166 -9.59 1.18 -13.03
N LEU A 167 -8.88 0.28 -13.69
CA LEU A 167 -8.70 0.30 -15.13
C LEU A 167 -9.47 -0.85 -15.78
N ARG A 168 -10.20 -0.52 -16.84
CA ARG A 168 -10.90 -1.47 -17.70
C ARG A 168 -10.30 -1.40 -19.09
N LYS A 169 -10.09 -2.57 -19.71
CA LYS A 169 -9.60 -2.64 -21.08
C LYS A 169 -10.59 -1.95 -22.02
N LYS A 170 -10.10 -1.05 -22.87
CA LYS A 170 -10.91 -0.44 -23.91
C LYS A 170 -11.39 -1.53 -24.89
N ARG A 171 -12.65 -1.46 -25.29
CA ARG A 171 -13.21 -2.29 -26.37
C ARG A 171 -12.74 -1.80 -27.71
#